data_024d4de2556deb7cb82b9fa5b2bb89fc
#
_entry.id   024d4de2556deb7cb82b9fa5b2bb89fc
#
_cell.length_a   1.000
_cell.length_b   1.000
_cell.length_c   1.000
_cell.angle_alpha   90.00
_cell.angle_beta   90.00
_cell.angle_gamma   90.00
#
_symmetry.space_group_name_H-M   'P 1'
#
loop_
_entity.id
_entity.type
_entity.pdbx_description
1 polymer ?
#
loop_
_entity_poly.entity_id
_entity_poly.type
_entity_poly.pdbx_seq_one_letter_code
_entity_poly.pdbx_strand_id
1 'polypeptide(L)'
;MRLFGIDLNFPVTDPVWIFLIVLVIILFAPLLLNKLRIPHIIGMILAGVLIGEYGLNILERDSSFELFGQVGLYYIMFLAGLEMDMEDFRKNKVKGLVFGLLTFFIPMALGIITSMEMLGFSFVSSVLLASMYASHTLIAYPIVSRYGLSRQRSVTISIGGTAVTVTLALVVLALISGMYNGAATPIYWIMLVLKVTLICLVIVFVFPMLGRIFFRKYDDAVMQFVFVLALVFLGGGLISLAGMEGILGAFLVGLVLNPLVPKVSPLMNRLEFVGNALFIPYFLIGVGMIIDVRTFVAGGSALKVAVVMTVVATLSKWIAAYATQKIYRMSANERKMIFGLSNAQAAATLAAVLVGHEIIMENGERLLNDDVLNGTVVMILITCIISTIETERASRKFAMQDSSTSEDVPVDVKENILIPVANPDTIEYLVNLALVIRDNSRKDGIVALNVINDSGPYNTGEQGQRYLEKAAMIASAADVKVNMVSRYDLNIASGIIHTVKEYGVTGVVIGLHQKAGILDSFFGSLTASLLKGTFREVIVARLMMPVNTLKGIVVVVPPKAEYETGFIRWVTHLCRMSSQTGCHLRFRADSATAQNIETAISGIAPGVAYSMDVADGVQFAEPMSVNVKSEQLLVVVKA
;
A
#
# COMPACT_ATOMS: atom_id res chain seq x y z
N MET A 1 7.05 12.94 -39.33
CA MET A 1 5.94 12.01 -39.66
C MET A 1 4.65 12.81 -39.72
N ARG A 2 3.98 12.89 -40.89
CA ARG A 2 2.68 13.61 -40.98
C ARG A 2 1.54 12.66 -40.64
N LEU A 3 1.00 12.82 -39.45
CA LEU A 3 -0.24 12.14 -39.06
C LEU A 3 -1.36 13.19 -39.02
N PHE A 4 -2.40 13.04 -39.83
CA PHE A 4 -3.54 13.95 -39.89
C PHE A 4 -3.22 15.43 -40.16
N GLY A 5 -2.12 15.73 -40.90
CA GLY A 5 -1.75 17.11 -41.25
C GLY A 5 -0.94 17.85 -40.18
N ILE A 6 -0.55 17.18 -39.09
CA ILE A 6 0.29 17.72 -38.05
C ILE A 6 1.73 17.23 -38.27
N ASP A 7 2.67 18.15 -38.44
CA ASP A 7 4.13 17.83 -38.48
C ASP A 7 4.59 17.56 -37.05
N LEU A 8 4.60 16.28 -36.65
CA LEU A 8 5.20 15.84 -35.40
C LEU A 8 6.72 15.74 -35.57
N ASN A 9 7.43 16.77 -35.14
CA ASN A 9 8.88 16.70 -34.95
C ASN A 9 9.17 15.94 -33.66
N PHE A 10 9.99 14.91 -33.72
CA PHE A 10 10.48 14.20 -32.55
C PHE A 10 11.90 14.73 -32.18
N PRO A 11 12.18 14.92 -30.89
CA PRO A 11 11.30 14.75 -29.74
C PRO A 11 10.19 15.81 -29.68
N VAL A 12 9.05 15.43 -29.09
CA VAL A 12 7.92 16.34 -28.89
C VAL A 12 8.27 17.37 -27.83
N THR A 13 8.22 18.65 -28.17
CA THR A 13 8.58 19.77 -27.28
C THR A 13 7.37 20.57 -26.77
N ASP A 14 6.19 20.38 -27.38
CA ASP A 14 4.97 21.06 -26.95
C ASP A 14 4.47 20.47 -25.61
N PRO A 15 4.29 21.31 -24.55
CA PRO A 15 3.90 20.84 -23.22
C PRO A 15 2.55 20.10 -23.18
N VAL A 16 1.60 20.47 -24.04
CA VAL A 16 0.28 19.83 -24.08
C VAL A 16 0.39 18.40 -24.59
N TRP A 17 1.18 18.18 -25.63
CA TRP A 17 1.43 16.86 -26.18
C TRP A 17 2.27 16.00 -25.26
N ILE A 18 3.28 16.56 -24.60
CA ILE A 18 4.09 15.86 -23.58
C ILE A 18 3.15 15.35 -22.48
N PHE A 19 2.32 16.24 -21.94
CA PHE A 19 1.40 15.87 -20.87
C PHE A 19 0.38 14.81 -21.32
N LEU A 20 -0.17 14.93 -22.53
CA LEU A 20 -1.08 13.94 -23.10
C LEU A 20 -0.42 12.55 -23.24
N ILE A 21 0.82 12.50 -23.78
CA ILE A 21 1.55 11.24 -23.95
C ILE A 21 1.77 10.57 -22.59
N VAL A 22 2.18 11.33 -21.58
CA VAL A 22 2.37 10.80 -20.23
C VAL A 22 1.06 10.29 -19.64
N LEU A 23 -0.05 11.02 -19.77
CA LEU A 23 -1.36 10.55 -19.30
C LEU A 23 -1.82 9.27 -20.02
N VAL A 24 -1.58 9.17 -21.33
CA VAL A 24 -1.87 7.96 -22.12
C VAL A 24 -1.03 6.78 -21.60
N ILE A 25 0.23 6.99 -21.27
CA ILE A 25 1.10 5.96 -20.69
C ILE A 25 0.58 5.54 -19.31
N ILE A 26 0.27 6.49 -18.44
CA ILE A 26 -0.27 6.23 -17.10
C ILE A 26 -1.54 5.37 -17.17
N LEU A 27 -2.39 5.63 -18.17
CA LEU A 27 -3.63 4.90 -18.38
C LEU A 27 -3.41 3.51 -18.98
N PHE A 28 -2.64 3.42 -20.07
CA PHE A 28 -2.58 2.21 -20.90
C PHE A 28 -1.45 1.26 -20.52
N ALA A 29 -0.30 1.73 -20.02
CA ALA A 29 0.80 0.85 -19.65
C ALA A 29 0.40 -0.18 -18.56
N PRO A 30 -0.29 0.20 -17.47
CA PRO A 30 -0.80 -0.76 -16.51
C PRO A 30 -1.81 -1.74 -17.09
N LEU A 31 -2.72 -1.28 -17.98
CA LEU A 31 -3.75 -2.12 -18.60
C LEU A 31 -3.14 -3.19 -19.51
N LEU A 32 -2.14 -2.83 -20.30
CA LEU A 32 -1.45 -3.75 -21.21
C LEU A 32 -0.63 -4.79 -20.42
N LEU A 33 0.10 -4.35 -19.40
CA LEU A 33 1.03 -5.21 -18.67
C LEU A 33 0.36 -6.06 -17.59
N ASN A 34 -0.82 -5.68 -17.12
CA ASN A 34 -1.65 -6.56 -16.29
C ASN A 34 -2.04 -7.86 -17.01
N LYS A 35 -2.24 -7.81 -18.33
CA LYS A 35 -2.47 -9.03 -19.15
C LYS A 35 -1.26 -9.95 -19.15
N LEU A 36 -0.06 -9.39 -19.05
CA LEU A 36 1.22 -10.12 -18.98
C LEU A 36 1.62 -10.50 -17.54
N ARG A 37 0.78 -10.19 -16.54
CA ARG A 37 1.06 -10.38 -15.11
C ARG A 37 2.31 -9.63 -14.63
N ILE A 38 2.67 -8.54 -15.29
CA ILE A 38 3.78 -7.66 -14.91
C ILE A 38 3.25 -6.57 -14.00
N PRO A 39 3.89 -6.29 -12.84
CA PRO A 39 3.49 -5.21 -11.94
C PRO A 39 3.47 -3.86 -12.67
N HIS A 40 2.44 -3.04 -12.40
CA HIS A 40 2.22 -1.77 -13.09
C HIS A 40 3.38 -0.79 -12.98
N ILE A 41 4.15 -0.82 -11.88
CA ILE A 41 5.35 0.01 -11.68
C ILE A 41 6.41 -0.29 -12.73
N ILE A 42 6.68 -1.57 -12.99
CA ILE A 42 7.62 -1.98 -14.06
C ILE A 42 7.11 -1.46 -15.41
N GLY A 43 5.80 -1.50 -15.61
CA GLY A 43 5.19 -1.01 -16.83
C GLY A 43 5.46 0.44 -17.13
N MET A 44 5.38 1.28 -16.13
CA MET A 44 5.67 2.71 -16.25
C MET A 44 7.16 2.96 -16.52
N ILE A 45 8.05 2.23 -15.84
CA ILE A 45 9.50 2.31 -16.09
C ILE A 45 9.83 1.87 -17.53
N LEU A 46 9.29 0.72 -17.97
CA LEU A 46 9.52 0.24 -19.35
C LEU A 46 8.93 1.18 -20.40
N ALA A 47 7.79 1.79 -20.15
CA ALA A 47 7.24 2.82 -21.02
C ALA A 47 8.18 4.03 -21.10
N GLY A 48 8.76 4.46 -19.98
CA GLY A 48 9.79 5.50 -19.94
C GLY A 48 11.02 5.16 -20.79
N VAL A 49 11.50 3.91 -20.69
CA VAL A 49 12.61 3.41 -21.55
C VAL A 49 12.26 3.53 -23.03
N LEU A 50 11.03 3.17 -23.42
CA LEU A 50 10.59 3.19 -24.81
C LEU A 50 10.47 4.60 -25.37
N ILE A 51 9.93 5.55 -24.59
CA ILE A 51 9.64 6.92 -25.10
C ILE A 51 10.82 7.87 -24.94
N GLY A 52 11.75 7.56 -24.06
CA GLY A 52 12.92 8.39 -23.76
C GLY A 52 13.92 8.49 -24.92
N GLU A 53 14.94 9.32 -24.75
CA GLU A 53 15.98 9.63 -25.71
C GLU A 53 16.72 8.38 -26.24
N TYR A 54 16.94 7.41 -25.36
CA TYR A 54 17.67 6.17 -25.69
C TYR A 54 16.77 5.07 -26.28
N GLY A 55 15.45 5.29 -26.31
CA GLY A 55 14.45 4.41 -26.92
C GLY A 55 14.03 4.92 -28.29
N LEU A 56 12.73 5.24 -28.40
CA LEU A 56 12.12 5.78 -29.63
C LEU A 56 12.32 7.29 -29.78
N ASN A 57 12.91 7.96 -28.81
CA ASN A 57 13.13 9.41 -28.78
C ASN A 57 11.85 10.23 -29.04
N ILE A 58 10.75 9.81 -28.38
CA ILE A 58 9.45 10.48 -28.52
C ILE A 58 9.39 11.72 -27.63
N LEU A 59 9.89 11.59 -26.40
CA LEU A 59 9.99 12.66 -25.41
C LEU A 59 11.42 12.87 -24.96
N GLU A 60 11.79 14.15 -24.81
CA GLU A 60 13.01 14.55 -24.12
C GLU A 60 12.75 14.77 -22.64
N ARG A 61 13.72 14.42 -21.80
CA ARG A 61 13.66 14.72 -20.38
C ARG A 61 14.04 16.17 -20.14
N ASP A 62 13.11 17.07 -20.40
CA ASP A 62 13.27 18.49 -20.17
C ASP A 62 13.17 18.86 -18.66
N SER A 63 13.41 20.13 -18.34
CA SER A 63 13.32 20.66 -16.98
C SER A 63 11.94 20.50 -16.35
N SER A 64 10.88 20.52 -17.16
CA SER A 64 9.49 20.32 -16.70
C SER A 64 9.28 18.88 -16.28
N PHE A 65 9.76 17.93 -17.10
CA PHE A 65 9.68 16.51 -16.79
C PHE A 65 10.47 16.16 -15.53
N GLU A 66 11.66 16.76 -15.39
CA GLU A 66 12.52 16.59 -14.21
C GLU A 66 11.84 17.13 -12.94
N LEU A 67 11.19 18.29 -13.01
CA LEU A 67 10.42 18.87 -11.90
C LEU A 67 9.33 17.91 -11.41
N PHE A 68 8.48 17.41 -12.31
CA PHE A 68 7.40 16.46 -11.93
C PHE A 68 7.97 15.14 -11.41
N GLY A 69 9.10 14.68 -11.95
CA GLY A 69 9.79 13.48 -11.47
C GLY A 69 10.31 13.66 -10.03
N GLN A 70 10.93 14.79 -9.73
CA GLN A 70 11.39 15.11 -8.37
C GLN A 70 10.22 15.27 -7.40
N VAL A 71 9.14 15.94 -7.82
CA VAL A 71 7.90 16.03 -7.03
C VAL A 71 7.38 14.64 -6.69
N GLY A 72 7.36 13.71 -7.67
CA GLY A 72 6.91 12.34 -7.46
C GLY A 72 7.76 11.57 -6.45
N LEU A 73 9.08 11.74 -6.51
CA LEU A 73 10.01 11.12 -5.56
C LEU A 73 9.80 11.65 -4.14
N TYR A 74 9.64 12.97 -3.96
CA TYR A 74 9.32 13.57 -2.66
C TYR A 74 7.97 13.09 -2.15
N TYR A 75 7.01 12.94 -3.05
CA TYR A 75 5.67 12.46 -2.73
C TYR A 75 5.65 11.03 -2.19
N ILE A 76 6.40 10.10 -2.82
CA ILE A 76 6.54 8.72 -2.34
C ILE A 76 7.06 8.71 -0.90
N MET A 77 8.09 9.48 -0.63
CA MET A 77 8.72 9.50 0.70
C MET A 77 7.85 10.20 1.74
N PHE A 78 7.14 11.25 1.36
CA PHE A 78 6.16 11.91 2.20
C PHE A 78 5.02 10.96 2.58
N LEU A 79 4.40 10.29 1.60
CA LEU A 79 3.34 9.30 1.87
C LEU A 79 3.85 8.15 2.75
N ALA A 80 5.04 7.64 2.51
CA ALA A 80 5.64 6.61 3.35
C ALA A 80 5.75 7.06 4.82
N GLY A 81 6.15 8.32 5.07
CA GLY A 81 6.18 8.91 6.41
C GLY A 81 4.79 9.11 7.00
N LEU A 82 3.83 9.55 6.20
CA LEU A 82 2.46 9.83 6.62
C LEU A 82 1.66 8.56 6.94
N GLU A 83 1.84 7.49 6.17
CA GLU A 83 1.16 6.21 6.38
C GLU A 83 1.79 5.36 7.48
N MET A 84 3.01 5.68 7.93
CA MET A 84 3.73 4.92 8.93
C MET A 84 2.93 4.84 10.23
N ASP A 85 2.89 3.65 10.84
CA ASP A 85 2.36 3.50 12.19
C ASP A 85 3.40 3.94 13.21
N MET A 86 3.12 5.03 13.92
CA MET A 86 4.06 5.62 14.88
C MET A 86 4.30 4.72 16.09
N GLU A 87 3.34 3.90 16.48
CA GLU A 87 3.50 2.94 17.57
C GLU A 87 4.40 1.79 17.14
N ASP A 88 4.15 1.22 15.96
CA ASP A 88 5.00 0.16 15.39
C ASP A 88 6.39 0.67 15.05
N PHE A 89 6.52 1.92 14.61
CA PHE A 89 7.82 2.55 14.41
C PHE A 89 8.60 2.66 15.72
N ARG A 90 7.98 3.14 16.80
CA ARG A 90 8.61 3.21 18.13
C ARG A 90 9.03 1.84 18.64
N LYS A 91 8.21 0.81 18.45
CA LYS A 91 8.51 -0.59 18.83
C LYS A 91 9.67 -1.18 18.01
N ASN A 92 9.81 -0.80 16.74
CA ASN A 92 10.78 -1.38 15.81
C ASN A 92 11.97 -0.45 15.47
N LYS A 93 12.10 0.73 16.08
CA LYS A 93 13.17 1.70 15.79
C LYS A 93 14.59 1.11 15.84
N VAL A 94 14.87 0.30 16.84
CA VAL A 94 16.17 -0.36 16.98
C VAL A 94 16.41 -1.37 15.86
N LYS A 95 15.36 -2.11 15.46
CA LYS A 95 15.45 -3.07 14.34
C LYS A 95 15.68 -2.37 13.01
N GLY A 96 15.00 -1.23 12.79
CA GLY A 96 15.22 -0.37 11.62
C GLY A 96 16.64 0.19 11.58
N LEU A 97 17.16 0.65 12.71
CA LEU A 97 18.55 1.12 12.81
C LEU A 97 19.55 0.00 12.51
N VAL A 98 19.41 -1.17 13.14
CA VAL A 98 20.29 -2.32 12.90
C VAL A 98 20.22 -2.78 11.45
N PHE A 99 19.03 -2.87 10.87
CA PHE A 99 18.89 -3.17 9.45
C PHE A 99 19.54 -2.10 8.57
N GLY A 100 19.37 -0.82 8.88
CA GLY A 100 20.01 0.29 8.19
C GLY A 100 21.54 0.19 8.22
N LEU A 101 22.13 -0.12 9.37
CA LEU A 101 23.56 -0.34 9.49
C LEU A 101 24.04 -1.58 8.71
N LEU A 102 23.31 -2.71 8.79
CA LEU A 102 23.65 -3.91 8.03
C LEU A 102 23.57 -3.66 6.51
N THR A 103 22.50 -3.01 6.05
CA THR A 103 22.29 -2.72 4.63
C THR A 103 23.13 -1.54 4.13
N PHE A 104 23.87 -0.86 5.01
CA PHE A 104 24.94 0.08 4.67
C PHE A 104 26.33 -0.59 4.66
N PHE A 105 26.74 -1.20 5.77
CA PHE A 105 28.11 -1.72 5.90
C PHE A 105 28.39 -2.95 5.05
N ILE A 106 27.41 -3.84 4.85
CA ILE A 106 27.61 -5.04 4.00
C ILE A 106 27.84 -4.64 2.54
N PRO A 107 27.00 -3.79 1.89
CA PRO A 107 27.30 -3.28 0.56
C PRO A 107 28.58 -2.47 0.48
N MET A 108 28.90 -1.67 1.50
CA MET A 108 30.18 -0.93 1.56
C MET A 108 31.37 -1.87 1.49
N ALA A 109 31.42 -2.88 2.36
CA ALA A 109 32.55 -3.82 2.41
C ALA A 109 32.70 -4.61 1.10
N LEU A 110 31.60 -5.21 0.63
CA LEU A 110 31.62 -5.98 -0.63
C LEU A 110 31.88 -5.08 -1.84
N GLY A 111 31.31 -3.89 -1.85
CA GLY A 111 31.51 -2.91 -2.94
C GLY A 111 32.93 -2.43 -3.04
N ILE A 112 33.58 -2.08 -1.94
CA ILE A 112 35.01 -1.66 -1.93
C ILE A 112 35.91 -2.78 -2.46
N ILE A 113 35.75 -4.00 -1.91
CA ILE A 113 36.58 -5.16 -2.31
C ILE A 113 36.40 -5.46 -3.80
N THR A 114 35.16 -5.57 -4.28
CA THR A 114 34.90 -5.92 -5.69
C THR A 114 35.28 -4.80 -6.64
N SER A 115 35.13 -3.53 -6.27
CA SER A 115 35.53 -2.40 -7.11
C SER A 115 37.05 -2.31 -7.26
N MET A 116 37.80 -2.59 -6.19
CA MET A 116 39.27 -2.62 -6.26
C MET A 116 39.80 -3.84 -7.02
N GLU A 117 39.32 -5.03 -6.69
CA GLU A 117 39.85 -6.31 -7.22
C GLU A 117 39.34 -6.64 -8.64
N MET A 118 38.04 -6.38 -8.93
CA MET A 118 37.45 -6.77 -10.20
C MET A 118 37.41 -5.65 -11.23
N LEU A 119 37.25 -4.39 -10.78
CA LEU A 119 37.16 -3.22 -11.67
C LEU A 119 38.44 -2.40 -11.72
N GLY A 120 39.39 -2.61 -10.79
CA GLY A 120 40.68 -1.92 -10.76
C GLY A 120 40.58 -0.45 -10.35
N PHE A 121 39.55 -0.03 -9.65
CA PHE A 121 39.37 1.36 -9.23
C PHE A 121 40.23 1.73 -8.03
N SER A 122 40.52 3.02 -7.89
CA SER A 122 41.21 3.58 -6.73
C SER A 122 40.38 3.35 -5.46
N PHE A 123 41.01 3.40 -4.28
CA PHE A 123 40.30 3.25 -3.01
C PHE A 123 39.17 4.27 -2.86
N VAL A 124 39.41 5.54 -3.21
CA VAL A 124 38.40 6.61 -3.08
C VAL A 124 37.24 6.40 -4.05
N SER A 125 37.52 6.05 -5.31
CA SER A 125 36.48 5.70 -6.30
C SER A 125 35.67 4.50 -5.83
N SER A 126 36.32 3.49 -5.25
CA SER A 126 35.69 2.29 -4.73
C SER A 126 34.79 2.57 -3.52
N VAL A 127 35.20 3.47 -2.62
CA VAL A 127 34.38 3.90 -1.47
C VAL A 127 33.15 4.66 -1.96
N LEU A 128 33.30 5.57 -2.92
CA LEU A 128 32.17 6.29 -3.49
C LEU A 128 31.17 5.33 -4.16
N LEU A 129 31.66 4.44 -5.02
CA LEU A 129 30.84 3.46 -5.71
C LEU A 129 30.14 2.50 -4.72
N ALA A 130 30.83 2.04 -3.70
CA ALA A 130 30.25 1.19 -2.65
C ALA A 130 29.16 1.90 -1.84
N SER A 131 29.31 3.19 -1.57
CA SER A 131 28.28 3.98 -0.88
C SER A 131 26.97 4.06 -1.67
N MET A 132 27.05 4.01 -3.00
CA MET A 132 25.88 3.95 -3.88
C MET A 132 25.14 2.63 -3.76
N TYR A 133 25.86 1.48 -3.68
CA TYR A 133 25.21 0.19 -3.45
C TYR A 133 24.52 0.14 -2.09
N ALA A 134 25.04 0.86 -1.10
CA ALA A 134 24.44 0.95 0.23
C ALA A 134 23.12 1.74 0.21
N SER A 135 23.04 2.82 -0.56
CA SER A 135 21.80 3.58 -0.74
C SER A 135 20.71 2.74 -1.41
N HIS A 136 19.44 3.10 -1.20
CA HIS A 136 18.30 2.53 -1.91
C HIS A 136 17.09 3.45 -1.80
N THR A 137 16.14 3.26 -2.71
CA THR A 137 14.90 4.04 -2.76
C THR A 137 13.69 3.11 -2.68
N LEU A 138 12.64 3.52 -1.94
CA LEU A 138 11.43 2.73 -1.74
C LEU A 138 10.49 2.76 -2.96
N ILE A 139 11.02 2.49 -4.17
CA ILE A 139 10.23 2.51 -5.42
C ILE A 139 9.04 1.53 -5.36
N ALA A 140 9.23 0.36 -4.73
CA ALA A 140 8.20 -0.66 -4.63
C ALA A 140 7.20 -0.41 -3.48
N TYR A 141 7.33 0.69 -2.71
CA TYR A 141 6.42 1.02 -1.61
C TYR A 141 4.94 1.16 -2.03
N PRO A 142 4.60 1.77 -3.18
CA PRO A 142 3.21 1.81 -3.64
C PRO A 142 2.54 0.44 -3.80
N ILE A 143 3.31 -0.63 -4.03
CA ILE A 143 2.78 -2.00 -4.04
C ILE A 143 2.31 -2.37 -2.63
N VAL A 144 3.16 -2.12 -1.64
CA VAL A 144 2.87 -2.42 -0.23
C VAL A 144 1.64 -1.67 0.26
N SER A 145 1.55 -0.37 -0.06
CA SER A 145 0.39 0.47 0.26
C SER A 145 -0.89 -0.07 -0.38
N ARG A 146 -0.85 -0.43 -1.67
CA ARG A 146 -1.99 -1.02 -2.39
C ARG A 146 -2.50 -2.32 -1.76
N TYR A 147 -1.61 -3.15 -1.19
CA TYR A 147 -2.00 -4.37 -0.47
C TYR A 147 -2.41 -4.12 0.98
N GLY A 148 -2.38 -2.87 1.47
CA GLY A 148 -2.70 -2.51 2.87
C GLY A 148 -1.68 -3.01 3.89
N LEU A 149 -0.43 -3.24 3.46
CA LEU A 149 0.64 -3.84 4.28
C LEU A 149 1.59 -2.81 4.90
N SER A 150 1.25 -1.52 4.87
CA SER A 150 2.08 -0.42 5.41
C SER A 150 2.41 -0.59 6.90
N ARG A 151 1.58 -1.32 7.65
CA ARG A 151 1.78 -1.64 9.08
C ARG A 151 2.61 -2.89 9.34
N GLN A 152 2.98 -3.64 8.30
CA GLN A 152 3.78 -4.84 8.49
C GLN A 152 5.16 -4.51 9.06
N ARG A 153 5.59 -5.30 10.07
CA ARG A 153 6.88 -5.13 10.76
C ARG A 153 8.06 -5.02 9.79
N SER A 154 8.09 -5.86 8.76
CA SER A 154 9.14 -5.85 7.73
C SER A 154 9.18 -4.56 6.92
N VAL A 155 8.01 -3.97 6.65
CA VAL A 155 7.89 -2.69 5.95
C VAL A 155 8.41 -1.55 6.81
N THR A 156 7.96 -1.47 8.06
CA THR A 156 8.42 -0.46 9.04
C THR A 156 9.94 -0.49 9.23
N ILE A 157 10.53 -1.71 9.33
CA ILE A 157 11.98 -1.89 9.42
C ILE A 157 12.68 -1.39 8.15
N SER A 158 12.14 -1.69 6.97
CA SER A 158 12.72 -1.25 5.69
C SER A 158 12.72 0.27 5.56
N ILE A 159 11.61 0.93 5.89
CA ILE A 159 11.50 2.40 5.83
C ILE A 159 12.50 3.06 6.78
N GLY A 160 12.56 2.58 8.05
CA GLY A 160 13.53 3.08 9.02
C GLY A 160 14.98 2.85 8.58
N GLY A 161 15.27 1.68 7.99
CA GLY A 161 16.58 1.36 7.42
C GLY A 161 16.96 2.26 6.25
N THR A 162 16.02 2.60 5.37
CA THR A 162 16.24 3.51 4.24
C THR A 162 16.72 4.88 4.71
N ALA A 163 16.08 5.46 5.73
CA ALA A 163 16.48 6.76 6.27
C ALA A 163 17.94 6.73 6.77
N VAL A 164 18.35 5.65 7.44
CA VAL A 164 19.74 5.48 7.93
C VAL A 164 20.73 5.35 6.77
N THR A 165 20.43 4.49 5.79
CA THR A 165 21.37 4.22 4.67
C THR A 165 21.53 5.42 3.76
N VAL A 166 20.46 6.12 3.43
CA VAL A 166 20.53 7.32 2.59
C VAL A 166 21.35 8.39 3.30
N THR A 167 21.12 8.62 4.59
CA THR A 167 21.90 9.57 5.37
C THR A 167 23.40 9.23 5.36
N LEU A 168 23.77 7.97 5.64
CA LEU A 168 25.17 7.54 5.66
C LEU A 168 25.82 7.60 4.28
N ALA A 169 25.13 7.22 3.22
CA ALA A 169 25.63 7.29 1.85
C ALA A 169 25.93 8.75 1.42
N LEU A 170 25.05 9.67 1.81
CA LEU A 170 25.24 11.10 1.54
C LEU A 170 26.38 11.71 2.35
N VAL A 171 26.59 11.25 3.59
CA VAL A 171 27.77 11.63 4.37
C VAL A 171 29.06 11.20 3.65
N VAL A 172 29.10 9.96 3.10
CA VAL A 172 30.27 9.50 2.30
C VAL A 172 30.45 10.36 1.04
N LEU A 173 29.36 10.65 0.31
CA LEU A 173 29.41 11.51 -0.87
C LEU A 173 29.94 12.91 -0.51
N ALA A 174 29.42 13.52 0.54
CA ALA A 174 29.84 14.84 1.00
C ALA A 174 31.33 14.84 1.46
N LEU A 175 31.79 13.77 2.13
CA LEU A 175 33.18 13.59 2.49
C LEU A 175 34.09 13.60 1.27
N ILE A 176 33.78 12.80 0.27
CA ILE A 176 34.59 12.67 -0.94
C ILE A 176 34.53 13.97 -1.74
N SER A 177 33.37 14.54 -1.99
CA SER A 177 33.23 15.82 -2.69
C SER A 177 33.98 16.95 -1.97
N GLY A 178 33.90 16.99 -0.62
CA GLY A 178 34.65 17.97 0.18
C GLY A 178 36.16 17.81 0.11
N MET A 179 36.68 16.58 -0.03
CA MET A 179 38.13 16.33 -0.19
C MET A 179 38.66 16.94 -1.48
N TYR A 180 37.90 16.85 -2.59
CA TYR A 180 38.33 17.37 -3.90
C TYR A 180 38.04 18.86 -4.09
N ASN A 181 37.03 19.40 -3.41
CA ASN A 181 36.68 20.83 -3.49
C ASN A 181 37.44 21.72 -2.47
N GLY A 182 38.44 21.18 -1.78
CA GLY A 182 39.26 21.92 -0.81
C GLY A 182 38.49 22.35 0.47
N ALA A 183 37.26 21.88 0.68
CA ALA A 183 36.42 22.27 1.80
C ALA A 183 36.48 21.29 3.02
N ALA A 184 37.37 20.33 3.02
CA ALA A 184 37.49 19.29 4.04
C ALA A 184 38.12 19.75 5.35
N THR A 185 37.66 20.88 5.90
CA THR A 185 38.07 21.32 7.23
C THR A 185 37.19 20.68 8.30
N PRO A 186 37.69 20.39 9.52
CA PRO A 186 36.87 19.93 10.63
C PRO A 186 35.68 20.84 10.92
N ILE A 187 35.84 22.15 10.65
CA ILE A 187 34.81 23.16 10.80
C ILE A 187 33.63 22.91 9.83
N TYR A 188 33.92 22.52 8.60
CA TYR A 188 32.86 22.19 7.62
C TYR A 188 31.94 21.06 8.11
N TRP A 189 32.51 20.00 8.70
CA TRP A 189 31.75 18.88 9.23
C TRP A 189 30.90 19.24 10.44
N ILE A 190 31.47 20.02 11.35
CA ILE A 190 30.73 20.52 12.50
C ILE A 190 29.54 21.39 12.03
N MET A 191 29.81 22.26 11.05
CA MET A 191 28.77 23.12 10.46
C MET A 191 27.69 22.31 9.73
N LEU A 192 28.04 21.25 8.98
CA LEU A 192 27.07 20.38 8.31
C LEU A 192 26.17 19.69 9.33
N VAL A 193 26.75 19.04 10.34
CA VAL A 193 25.98 18.38 11.42
C VAL A 193 25.10 19.38 12.15
N LEU A 194 25.61 20.56 12.46
CA LEU A 194 24.87 21.62 13.13
C LEU A 194 23.67 22.10 12.28
N LYS A 195 23.89 22.38 10.98
CA LYS A 195 22.83 22.79 10.05
C LYS A 195 21.75 21.74 9.93
N VAL A 196 22.12 20.48 9.69
CA VAL A 196 21.15 19.37 9.56
C VAL A 196 20.36 19.20 10.85
N THR A 197 21.05 19.20 12.00
CA THR A 197 20.39 19.08 13.31
C THR A 197 19.40 20.23 13.55
N LEU A 198 19.81 21.48 13.28
CA LEU A 198 18.95 22.64 13.43
C LEU A 198 17.71 22.57 12.53
N ILE A 199 17.87 22.17 11.27
CA ILE A 199 16.76 22.02 10.33
C ILE A 199 15.83 20.88 10.76
N CYS A 200 16.37 19.74 11.19
CA CYS A 200 15.55 18.66 11.73
C CYS A 200 14.74 19.12 12.96
N LEU A 201 15.34 19.90 13.85
CA LEU A 201 14.62 20.49 14.99
C LEU A 201 13.50 21.44 14.53
N VAL A 202 13.75 22.27 13.54
CA VAL A 202 12.71 23.15 12.94
C VAL A 202 11.59 22.30 12.37
N ILE A 203 11.87 21.29 11.57
CA ILE A 203 10.83 20.42 10.98
C ILE A 203 10.03 19.71 12.10
N VAL A 204 10.69 19.16 13.10
CA VAL A 204 10.03 18.37 14.17
C VAL A 204 9.18 19.23 15.11
N PHE A 205 9.58 20.45 15.42
CA PHE A 205 8.87 21.28 16.38
C PHE A 205 8.00 22.37 15.74
N VAL A 206 8.49 23.03 14.68
CA VAL A 206 7.76 24.16 14.07
C VAL A 206 6.67 23.69 13.12
N PHE A 207 6.91 22.67 12.29
CA PHE A 207 5.93 22.22 11.30
C PHE A 207 4.64 21.66 11.91
N PRO A 208 4.65 20.85 12.99
CA PRO A 208 3.41 20.45 13.66
C PRO A 208 2.68 21.62 14.29
N MET A 209 3.41 22.59 14.80
CA MET A 209 2.81 23.80 15.36
C MET A 209 2.09 24.61 14.28
N LEU A 210 2.76 24.83 13.13
CA LEU A 210 2.14 25.48 11.96
C LEU A 210 0.93 24.69 11.45
N GLY A 211 1.05 23.38 11.35
CA GLY A 211 -0.04 22.49 10.93
C GLY A 211 -1.26 22.61 11.85
N ARG A 212 -1.06 22.56 13.16
CA ARG A 212 -2.15 22.72 14.15
C ARG A 212 -2.84 24.07 14.06
N ILE A 213 -2.07 25.17 13.90
CA ILE A 213 -2.62 26.51 13.76
C ILE A 213 -3.44 26.60 12.47
N PHE A 214 -2.89 26.08 11.37
CA PHE A 214 -3.54 26.15 10.07
C PHE A 214 -4.83 25.33 10.03
N PHE A 215 -4.79 24.06 10.45
CA PHE A 215 -5.96 23.16 10.42
C PHE A 215 -7.08 23.56 11.40
N ARG A 216 -6.76 24.36 12.43
CA ARG A 216 -7.78 24.96 13.31
C ARG A 216 -8.50 26.15 12.68
N LYS A 217 -7.83 26.85 11.78
CA LYS A 217 -8.34 28.12 11.22
C LYS A 217 -9.03 27.93 9.86
N TYR A 218 -8.59 26.91 9.09
CA TYR A 218 -9.01 26.70 7.72
C TYR A 218 -9.51 25.27 7.51
N ASP A 219 -10.81 25.13 7.23
CA ASP A 219 -11.47 23.84 6.95
C ASP A 219 -11.54 23.52 5.44
N ASP A 220 -11.15 24.49 4.58
CA ASP A 220 -11.14 24.28 3.14
C ASP A 220 -10.12 23.23 2.74
N ALA A 221 -10.61 22.24 2.01
CA ALA A 221 -9.85 21.07 1.68
C ALA A 221 -8.75 21.30 0.64
N VAL A 222 -8.93 22.29 -0.26
CA VAL A 222 -7.90 22.67 -1.26
C VAL A 222 -6.79 23.41 -0.54
N MET A 223 -7.14 24.33 0.35
CA MET A 223 -6.16 25.05 1.15
C MET A 223 -5.33 24.11 2.03
N GLN A 224 -5.97 23.12 2.67
CA GLN A 224 -5.27 22.11 3.48
C GLN A 224 -4.31 21.28 2.65
N PHE A 225 -4.74 20.83 1.47
CA PHE A 225 -3.91 20.07 0.54
C PHE A 225 -2.68 20.87 0.09
N VAL A 226 -2.89 22.11 -0.39
CA VAL A 226 -1.79 22.99 -0.84
C VAL A 226 -0.83 23.33 0.30
N PHE A 227 -1.36 23.58 1.51
CA PHE A 227 -0.53 23.85 2.69
C PHE A 227 0.38 22.67 3.04
N VAL A 228 -0.15 21.44 3.03
CA VAL A 228 0.65 20.24 3.28
C VAL A 228 1.74 20.08 2.24
N LEU A 229 1.42 20.25 0.95
CA LEU A 229 2.41 20.20 -0.12
C LEU A 229 3.49 21.27 0.07
N ALA A 230 3.11 22.50 0.41
CA ALA A 230 4.06 23.58 0.67
C ALA A 230 5.04 23.20 1.79
N LEU A 231 4.55 22.57 2.88
CA LEU A 231 5.41 22.09 3.96
C LEU A 231 6.34 20.97 3.50
N VAL A 232 5.86 20.03 2.65
CA VAL A 232 6.69 18.95 2.12
C VAL A 232 7.87 19.49 1.33
N PHE A 233 7.61 20.43 0.40
CA PHE A 233 8.67 21.01 -0.43
C PHE A 233 9.55 21.98 0.37
N LEU A 234 8.99 22.70 1.34
CA LEU A 234 9.79 23.52 2.26
C LEU A 234 10.74 22.64 3.08
N GLY A 235 10.26 21.53 3.65
CA GLY A 235 11.08 20.60 4.40
C GLY A 235 12.18 19.97 3.54
N GLY A 236 11.84 19.55 2.31
CA GLY A 236 12.80 19.06 1.34
C GLY A 236 13.85 20.12 0.96
N GLY A 237 13.41 21.34 0.66
CA GLY A 237 14.29 22.45 0.32
C GLY A 237 15.23 22.84 1.46
N LEU A 238 14.73 22.87 2.70
CA LEU A 238 15.57 23.17 3.87
C LEU A 238 16.68 22.13 4.07
N ILE A 239 16.37 20.85 3.92
CA ILE A 239 17.36 19.75 4.00
C ILE A 239 18.36 19.85 2.84
N SER A 240 17.91 20.19 1.63
CA SER A 240 18.81 20.42 0.47
C SER A 240 19.76 21.61 0.71
N LEU A 241 19.29 22.69 1.33
CA LEU A 241 20.15 23.82 1.72
C LEU A 241 21.21 23.44 2.77
N ALA A 242 20.98 22.39 3.55
CA ALA A 242 21.99 21.86 4.45
C ALA A 242 23.07 21.02 3.74
N GLY A 243 22.88 20.70 2.46
CA GLY A 243 23.77 19.83 1.69
C GLY A 243 23.40 18.34 1.76
N MET A 244 22.14 18.04 2.13
CA MET A 244 21.62 16.69 2.19
C MET A 244 20.48 16.51 1.17
N GLU A 245 20.14 15.27 0.85
CA GLU A 245 19.03 14.96 -0.05
C GLU A 245 17.68 15.42 0.49
N GLY A 246 16.97 16.26 -0.26
CA GLY A 246 15.66 16.79 0.14
C GLY A 246 14.58 15.73 0.39
N ILE A 247 14.77 14.53 -0.13
CA ILE A 247 13.92 13.36 0.10
C ILE A 247 13.76 13.07 1.59
N LEU A 248 14.83 13.21 2.38
CA LEU A 248 14.79 13.03 3.83
C LEU A 248 13.88 14.07 4.51
N GLY A 249 13.91 15.31 3.99
CA GLY A 249 13.02 16.37 4.46
C GLY A 249 11.55 16.05 4.22
N ALA A 250 11.21 15.59 3.02
CA ALA A 250 9.86 15.16 2.68
C ALA A 250 9.37 14.01 3.58
N PHE A 251 10.22 13.02 3.82
CA PHE A 251 9.93 11.91 4.74
C PHE A 251 9.69 12.38 6.18
N LEU A 252 10.58 13.24 6.71
CA LEU A 252 10.43 13.81 8.06
C LEU A 252 9.13 14.61 8.19
N VAL A 253 8.78 15.40 7.17
CA VAL A 253 7.50 16.14 7.16
C VAL A 253 6.32 15.17 7.20
N GLY A 254 6.35 14.07 6.44
CA GLY A 254 5.33 13.03 6.51
C GLY A 254 5.19 12.43 7.90
N LEU A 255 6.30 12.09 8.55
CA LEU A 255 6.31 11.57 9.93
C LEU A 255 5.72 12.56 10.94
N VAL A 256 6.07 13.82 10.81
CA VAL A 256 5.70 14.87 11.74
C VAL A 256 4.24 15.30 11.58
N LEU A 257 3.72 15.29 10.35
CA LEU A 257 2.31 15.56 10.05
C LEU A 257 1.40 14.35 10.25
N ASN A 258 1.94 13.15 10.38
CA ASN A 258 1.16 11.90 10.56
C ASN A 258 0.06 12.00 11.65
N PRO A 259 0.32 12.57 12.86
CA PRO A 259 -0.72 12.72 13.87
C PRO A 259 -1.78 13.79 13.52
N LEU A 260 -1.49 14.69 12.57
CA LEU A 260 -2.37 15.80 12.18
C LEU A 260 -3.22 15.47 10.95
N VAL A 261 -2.83 14.45 10.19
CA VAL A 261 -3.54 13.98 9.00
C VAL A 261 -4.03 12.56 9.30
N PRO A 262 -5.23 12.38 9.85
CA PRO A 262 -5.78 11.07 10.13
C PRO A 262 -5.84 10.22 8.87
N LYS A 263 -5.53 8.91 8.99
CA LYS A 263 -5.52 7.96 7.87
C LYS A 263 -6.89 7.82 7.18
N VAL A 264 -7.95 8.11 7.91
CA VAL A 264 -9.33 8.12 7.43
C VAL A 264 -9.80 9.58 7.40
N SER A 265 -9.26 10.36 6.49
CA SER A 265 -9.65 11.77 6.33
C SER A 265 -9.74 12.14 4.86
N PRO A 266 -10.58 13.14 4.52
CA PRO A 266 -10.65 13.68 3.16
C PRO A 266 -9.30 14.14 2.63
N LEU A 267 -8.48 14.72 3.50
CA LEU A 267 -7.15 15.21 3.15
C LEU A 267 -6.21 14.06 2.77
N MET A 268 -6.17 12.98 3.57
CA MET A 268 -5.35 11.80 3.27
C MET A 268 -5.72 11.18 1.94
N ASN A 269 -7.01 10.98 1.68
CA ASN A 269 -7.49 10.42 0.42
C ASN A 269 -7.06 11.27 -0.79
N ARG A 270 -7.10 12.60 -0.68
CA ARG A 270 -6.65 13.49 -1.75
C ARG A 270 -5.14 13.43 -1.97
N LEU A 271 -4.38 13.39 -0.88
CA LEU A 271 -2.93 13.24 -0.95
C LEU A 271 -2.56 11.92 -1.65
N GLU A 272 -3.16 10.81 -1.25
CA GLU A 272 -2.96 9.51 -1.90
C GLU A 272 -3.39 9.52 -3.37
N PHE A 273 -4.56 10.08 -3.68
CA PHE A 273 -5.08 10.13 -5.04
C PHE A 273 -4.16 10.89 -5.99
N VAL A 274 -3.79 12.12 -5.64
CA VAL A 274 -2.95 12.96 -6.51
C VAL A 274 -1.54 12.37 -6.66
N GLY A 275 -0.98 11.83 -5.57
CA GLY A 275 0.31 11.14 -5.60
C GLY A 275 0.29 9.96 -6.55
N ASN A 276 -0.66 9.05 -6.39
CA ASN A 276 -0.75 7.82 -7.17
C ASN A 276 -1.24 8.02 -8.61
N ALA A 277 -2.06 9.04 -8.86
CA ALA A 277 -2.60 9.30 -10.19
C ALA A 277 -1.65 10.07 -11.09
N LEU A 278 -0.79 10.93 -10.53
CA LEU A 278 0.01 11.86 -11.33
C LEU A 278 1.51 11.84 -10.98
N PHE A 279 1.88 12.24 -9.78
CA PHE A 279 3.29 12.52 -9.45
C PHE A 279 4.17 11.27 -9.42
N ILE A 280 3.70 10.19 -8.79
CA ILE A 280 4.45 8.92 -8.71
C ILE A 280 4.64 8.30 -10.09
N PRO A 281 3.63 8.21 -10.97
CA PRO A 281 3.83 7.78 -12.34
C PRO A 281 4.84 8.62 -13.14
N TYR A 282 4.81 9.95 -13.03
CA TYR A 282 5.81 10.82 -13.66
C TYR A 282 7.23 10.46 -13.23
N PHE A 283 7.44 10.24 -11.93
CA PHE A 283 8.73 9.79 -11.41
C PHE A 283 9.18 8.46 -12.01
N LEU A 284 8.26 7.47 -12.06
CA LEU A 284 8.58 6.13 -12.58
C LEU A 284 8.91 6.14 -14.07
N ILE A 285 8.16 6.91 -14.87
CA ILE A 285 8.43 7.12 -16.28
C ILE A 285 9.79 7.84 -16.45
N GLY A 286 10.04 8.89 -15.66
CA GLY A 286 11.29 9.64 -15.67
C GLY A 286 12.51 8.78 -15.32
N VAL A 287 12.38 7.84 -14.38
CA VAL A 287 13.43 6.84 -14.10
C VAL A 287 13.69 5.97 -15.33
N GLY A 288 12.63 5.56 -16.04
CA GLY A 288 12.76 4.80 -17.29
C GLY A 288 13.50 5.56 -18.39
N MET A 289 13.19 6.85 -18.56
CA MET A 289 13.79 7.67 -19.62
C MET A 289 15.31 7.87 -19.50
N ILE A 290 15.88 7.70 -18.31
CA ILE A 290 17.34 7.80 -18.08
C ILE A 290 18.07 6.56 -18.62
N ILE A 291 17.37 5.46 -18.83
CA ILE A 291 17.97 4.15 -19.12
C ILE A 291 18.40 4.06 -20.57
N ASP A 292 19.71 4.00 -20.81
CA ASP A 292 20.29 3.73 -22.14
C ASP A 292 20.41 2.22 -22.40
N VAL A 293 19.46 1.70 -23.17
CA VAL A 293 19.43 0.27 -23.54
C VAL A 293 20.56 -0.09 -24.54
N ARG A 294 21.12 0.89 -25.26
CA ARG A 294 22.18 0.67 -26.28
C ARG A 294 23.47 0.20 -25.63
N THR A 295 23.74 0.59 -24.39
CA THR A 295 24.89 0.11 -23.61
C THR A 295 24.91 -1.40 -23.42
N PHE A 296 23.75 -2.08 -23.43
CA PHE A 296 23.68 -3.55 -23.41
C PHE A 296 24.18 -4.19 -24.71
N VAL A 297 23.99 -3.49 -25.82
CA VAL A 297 24.33 -4.00 -27.16
C VAL A 297 25.79 -3.69 -27.53
N ALA A 298 26.34 -2.60 -26.98
CA ALA A 298 27.69 -2.13 -27.30
C ALA A 298 28.81 -3.07 -26.79
N GLY A 299 28.55 -3.88 -25.76
CA GLY A 299 29.51 -4.84 -25.19
C GLY A 299 30.74 -4.14 -24.58
N GLY A 300 31.75 -4.92 -24.14
CA GLY A 300 33.03 -4.38 -23.66
C GLY A 300 33.11 -4.12 -22.16
N SER A 301 33.94 -3.14 -21.75
CA SER A 301 34.23 -2.80 -20.35
C SER A 301 32.97 -2.32 -19.60
N ALA A 302 32.11 -1.55 -20.23
CA ALA A 302 30.88 -1.03 -19.68
C ALA A 302 29.91 -2.17 -19.25
N LEU A 303 29.77 -3.23 -20.05
CA LEU A 303 28.96 -4.38 -19.70
C LEU A 303 29.52 -5.14 -18.48
N LYS A 304 30.85 -5.32 -18.42
CA LYS A 304 31.51 -5.93 -17.25
C LYS A 304 31.22 -5.13 -15.99
N VAL A 305 31.38 -3.80 -16.04
CA VAL A 305 31.14 -2.88 -14.94
C VAL A 305 29.67 -2.99 -14.53
N ALA A 306 28.71 -2.92 -15.46
CA ALA A 306 27.28 -3.02 -15.19
C ALA A 306 26.90 -4.34 -14.51
N VAL A 307 27.44 -5.48 -14.97
CA VAL A 307 27.17 -6.81 -14.39
C VAL A 307 27.74 -6.88 -12.98
N VAL A 308 28.98 -6.48 -12.76
CA VAL A 308 29.60 -6.50 -11.43
C VAL A 308 28.81 -5.62 -10.48
N MET A 309 28.48 -4.39 -10.85
CA MET A 309 27.71 -3.46 -10.04
C MET A 309 26.35 -4.04 -9.65
N THR A 310 25.62 -4.57 -10.63
CA THR A 310 24.28 -5.13 -10.41
C THR A 310 24.31 -6.34 -9.48
N VAL A 311 25.25 -7.26 -9.71
CA VAL A 311 25.39 -8.47 -8.90
C VAL A 311 25.78 -8.11 -7.47
N VAL A 312 26.78 -7.24 -7.30
CA VAL A 312 27.26 -6.82 -5.97
C VAL A 312 26.17 -6.07 -5.20
N ALA A 313 25.50 -5.12 -5.83
CA ALA A 313 24.40 -4.37 -5.22
C ALA A 313 23.28 -5.32 -4.77
N THR A 314 22.81 -6.21 -5.65
CA THR A 314 21.70 -7.14 -5.34
C THR A 314 22.10 -8.16 -4.29
N LEU A 315 23.28 -8.80 -4.42
CA LEU A 315 23.75 -9.82 -3.49
C LEU A 315 23.98 -9.26 -2.09
N SER A 316 24.61 -8.08 -2.00
CA SER A 316 24.87 -7.43 -0.70
C SER A 316 23.57 -7.06 0.03
N LYS A 317 22.55 -6.58 -0.68
CA LYS A 317 21.21 -6.32 -0.10
C LYS A 317 20.51 -7.60 0.33
N TRP A 318 20.64 -8.68 -0.45
CA TRP A 318 20.10 -9.97 -0.06
C TRP A 318 20.78 -10.51 1.21
N ILE A 319 22.11 -10.39 1.32
CA ILE A 319 22.87 -10.79 2.53
C ILE A 319 22.43 -9.95 3.73
N ALA A 320 22.26 -8.63 3.58
CA ALA A 320 21.79 -7.74 4.65
C ALA A 320 20.38 -8.14 5.14
N ALA A 321 19.46 -8.42 4.21
CA ALA A 321 18.12 -8.90 4.54
C ALA A 321 18.16 -10.28 5.23
N TYR A 322 19.05 -11.18 4.79
CA TYR A 322 19.23 -12.50 5.40
C TYR A 322 19.82 -12.39 6.80
N ALA A 323 20.83 -11.55 7.00
CA ALA A 323 21.40 -11.27 8.32
C ALA A 323 20.33 -10.72 9.28
N THR A 324 19.52 -9.78 8.83
CA THR A 324 18.40 -9.21 9.59
C THR A 324 17.38 -10.29 9.97
N GLN A 325 17.02 -11.17 9.01
CA GLN A 325 16.15 -12.31 9.27
C GLN A 325 16.70 -13.20 10.40
N LYS A 326 17.97 -13.53 10.36
CA LYS A 326 18.60 -14.40 11.37
C LYS A 326 18.67 -13.73 12.74
N ILE A 327 19.08 -12.47 12.81
CA ILE A 327 19.20 -11.71 14.08
C ILE A 327 17.83 -11.60 14.76
N TYR A 328 16.77 -11.31 14.01
CA TYR A 328 15.44 -11.06 14.58
C TYR A 328 14.46 -12.22 14.43
N ARG A 329 14.91 -13.39 13.99
CA ARG A 329 14.11 -14.61 13.78
C ARG A 329 12.85 -14.33 12.97
N MET A 330 13.02 -13.62 11.84
CA MET A 330 11.92 -13.25 10.95
C MET A 330 11.57 -14.42 10.01
N SER A 331 10.36 -14.39 9.48
CA SER A 331 9.93 -15.36 8.46
C SER A 331 10.67 -15.14 7.12
N ALA A 332 10.68 -16.16 6.27
CA ALA A 332 11.25 -16.04 4.93
C ALA A 332 10.49 -15.01 4.05
N ASN A 333 9.20 -14.80 4.32
CA ASN A 333 8.40 -13.81 3.60
C ASN A 333 8.73 -12.38 4.03
N GLU A 334 8.95 -12.15 5.34
CA GLU A 334 9.43 -10.86 5.85
C GLU A 334 10.81 -10.51 5.27
N ARG A 335 11.75 -11.49 5.17
CA ARG A 335 13.04 -11.28 4.49
C ARG A 335 12.86 -10.83 3.05
N LYS A 336 11.98 -11.49 2.28
CA LYS A 336 11.71 -11.12 0.89
C LYS A 336 11.14 -9.72 0.76
N MET A 337 10.27 -9.33 1.68
CA MET A 337 9.73 -7.98 1.76
C MET A 337 10.83 -6.95 2.02
N ILE A 338 11.68 -7.20 3.03
CA ILE A 338 12.83 -6.33 3.36
C ILE A 338 13.78 -6.22 2.17
N PHE A 339 14.14 -7.35 1.55
CA PHE A 339 15.01 -7.37 0.37
C PHE A 339 14.37 -6.62 -0.81
N GLY A 340 13.11 -6.90 -1.11
CA GLY A 340 12.39 -6.22 -2.19
C GLY A 340 12.36 -4.70 -2.00
N LEU A 341 12.03 -4.22 -0.81
CA LEU A 341 11.98 -2.78 -0.52
C LEU A 341 13.35 -2.10 -0.48
N SER A 342 14.43 -2.83 -0.19
CA SER A 342 15.78 -2.27 -0.05
C SER A 342 16.70 -2.49 -1.26
N ASN A 343 16.25 -3.18 -2.31
CA ASN A 343 17.11 -3.49 -3.46
C ASN A 343 17.07 -2.44 -4.56
N ALA A 344 16.00 -1.63 -4.67
CA ALA A 344 15.86 -0.67 -5.76
C ALA A 344 16.86 0.49 -5.63
N GLN A 345 17.62 0.70 -6.68
CA GLN A 345 18.45 1.90 -6.88
C GLN A 345 17.68 2.89 -7.76
N ALA A 346 17.92 4.21 -7.56
CA ALA A 346 17.20 5.24 -8.31
C ALA A 346 17.97 6.56 -8.40
N ALA A 347 17.22 7.67 -8.40
CA ALA A 347 17.73 9.01 -8.62
C ALA A 347 18.89 9.42 -7.68
N ALA A 348 18.82 9.06 -6.39
CA ALA A 348 19.90 9.38 -5.44
C ALA A 348 21.22 8.70 -5.81
N THR A 349 21.18 7.45 -6.28
CA THR A 349 22.34 6.72 -6.79
C THR A 349 22.91 7.39 -8.03
N LEU A 350 22.04 7.77 -8.99
CA LEU A 350 22.46 8.45 -10.20
C LEU A 350 23.09 9.82 -9.90
N ALA A 351 22.45 10.61 -9.01
CA ALA A 351 22.98 11.90 -8.60
C ALA A 351 24.40 11.78 -7.99
N ALA A 352 24.62 10.78 -7.14
CA ALA A 352 25.93 10.52 -6.55
C ALA A 352 26.97 10.09 -7.60
N VAL A 353 26.55 9.30 -8.63
CA VAL A 353 27.44 8.96 -9.76
C VAL A 353 27.79 10.20 -10.58
N LEU A 354 26.82 11.05 -10.87
CA LEU A 354 27.08 12.29 -11.64
C LEU A 354 28.06 13.21 -10.91
N VAL A 355 27.88 13.40 -9.58
CA VAL A 355 28.85 14.16 -8.78
C VAL A 355 30.24 13.52 -8.84
N GLY A 356 30.35 12.19 -8.70
CA GLY A 356 31.62 11.48 -8.81
C GLY A 356 32.23 11.55 -10.23
N HIS A 357 31.38 11.64 -11.25
CA HIS A 357 31.78 11.79 -12.65
C HIS A 357 32.33 13.21 -12.98
N GLU A 358 31.79 14.24 -12.30
CA GLU A 358 32.25 15.62 -12.44
C GLU A 358 33.62 15.87 -11.76
N ILE A 359 33.98 15.06 -10.76
CA ILE A 359 35.26 15.19 -10.05
C ILE A 359 36.40 14.69 -10.93
N ILE A 360 37.36 15.57 -11.20
CA ILE A 360 38.62 15.26 -11.91
C ILE A 360 39.74 15.09 -10.87
N MET A 361 40.38 13.93 -10.90
CA MET A 361 41.52 13.61 -10.02
C MET A 361 42.80 14.34 -10.51
N GLU A 362 43.83 14.39 -9.66
CA GLU A 362 45.14 15.00 -9.99
C GLU A 362 45.83 14.41 -11.24
N ASN A 363 45.52 13.14 -11.56
CA ASN A 363 46.01 12.45 -12.76
C ASN A 363 45.24 12.81 -14.05
N GLY A 364 44.26 13.71 -13.99
CA GLY A 364 43.42 14.13 -15.11
C GLY A 364 42.27 13.18 -15.44
N GLU A 365 42.15 12.06 -14.75
CA GLU A 365 41.04 11.11 -14.93
C GLU A 365 39.83 11.48 -14.05
N ARG A 366 38.63 11.10 -14.49
CA ARG A 366 37.40 11.27 -13.69
C ARG A 366 37.41 10.28 -12.52
N LEU A 367 36.92 10.70 -11.35
CA LEU A 367 36.82 9.83 -10.16
C LEU A 367 35.94 8.61 -10.46
N LEU A 368 34.83 8.80 -11.16
CA LEU A 368 33.99 7.74 -11.73
C LEU A 368 33.91 7.95 -13.26
N ASN A 369 34.31 6.96 -14.02
CA ASN A 369 34.36 7.03 -15.48
C ASN A 369 32.98 6.78 -16.13
N ASP A 370 32.92 6.94 -17.47
CA ASP A 370 31.70 6.74 -18.26
C ASP A 370 31.15 5.32 -18.15
N ASP A 371 32.01 4.30 -17.98
CA ASP A 371 31.56 2.92 -17.78
C ASP A 371 30.74 2.74 -16.48
N VAL A 372 31.11 3.46 -15.42
CA VAL A 372 30.35 3.46 -14.16
C VAL A 372 29.01 4.18 -14.34
N LEU A 373 28.98 5.30 -15.03
CA LEU A 373 27.73 6.03 -15.32
C LEU A 373 26.76 5.13 -16.08
N ASN A 374 27.20 4.53 -17.17
CA ASN A 374 26.40 3.60 -17.98
C ASN A 374 26.00 2.34 -17.19
N GLY A 375 26.94 1.77 -16.43
CA GLY A 375 26.67 0.62 -15.55
C GLY A 375 25.63 0.90 -14.48
N THR A 376 25.62 2.13 -13.95
CA THR A 376 24.63 2.57 -12.97
C THR A 376 23.22 2.57 -13.54
N VAL A 377 23.04 3.04 -14.76
CA VAL A 377 21.74 3.07 -15.43
C VAL A 377 21.19 1.65 -15.59
N VAL A 378 22.04 0.71 -16.04
CA VAL A 378 21.71 -0.71 -16.15
C VAL A 378 21.35 -1.32 -14.79
N MET A 379 22.16 -1.04 -13.77
CA MET A 379 21.93 -1.49 -12.41
C MET A 379 20.59 -0.97 -11.87
N ILE A 380 20.24 0.29 -12.10
CA ILE A 380 18.95 0.88 -11.70
C ILE A 380 17.81 0.07 -12.30
N LEU A 381 17.82 -0.19 -13.61
CA LEU A 381 16.76 -0.96 -14.28
C LEU A 381 16.59 -2.35 -13.65
N ILE A 382 17.65 -3.11 -13.55
CA ILE A 382 17.60 -4.50 -13.07
C ILE A 382 17.18 -4.55 -11.59
N THR A 383 17.74 -3.68 -10.75
CA THR A 383 17.40 -3.64 -9.33
C THR A 383 15.97 -3.20 -9.08
N CYS A 384 15.43 -2.25 -9.88
CA CYS A 384 14.01 -1.87 -9.82
C CYS A 384 13.08 -3.02 -10.22
N ILE A 385 13.42 -3.78 -11.26
CA ILE A 385 12.66 -4.96 -11.70
C ILE A 385 12.65 -6.02 -10.59
N ILE A 386 13.82 -6.38 -10.07
CA ILE A 386 13.95 -7.37 -8.98
C ILE A 386 13.17 -6.92 -7.75
N SER A 387 13.35 -5.67 -7.32
CA SER A 387 12.66 -5.05 -6.19
C SER A 387 11.14 -5.17 -6.33
N THR A 388 10.61 -4.78 -7.47
CA THR A 388 9.17 -4.79 -7.74
C THR A 388 8.61 -6.21 -7.73
N ILE A 389 9.29 -7.17 -8.38
CA ILE A 389 8.85 -8.57 -8.43
C ILE A 389 8.89 -9.21 -7.04
N GLU A 390 9.96 -9.03 -6.28
CA GLU A 390 10.08 -9.65 -4.94
C GLU A 390 9.11 -9.00 -3.94
N THR A 391 8.90 -7.69 -4.00
CA THR A 391 7.90 -7.00 -3.17
C THR A 391 6.48 -7.45 -3.51
N GLU A 392 6.14 -7.55 -4.80
CA GLU A 392 4.82 -8.03 -5.24
C GLU A 392 4.58 -9.48 -4.78
N ARG A 393 5.57 -10.36 -4.94
CA ARG A 393 5.48 -11.76 -4.49
C ARG A 393 5.34 -11.87 -2.98
N ALA A 394 6.09 -11.07 -2.22
CA ALA A 394 5.99 -11.04 -0.76
C ALA A 394 4.64 -10.49 -0.31
N SER A 395 4.15 -9.42 -0.93
CA SER A 395 2.85 -8.81 -0.63
C SER A 395 1.70 -9.76 -0.89
N ARG A 396 1.70 -10.46 -2.02
CA ARG A 396 0.69 -11.48 -2.31
C ARG A 396 0.68 -12.60 -1.28
N LYS A 397 1.86 -13.07 -0.85
CA LYS A 397 1.96 -14.12 0.18
C LYS A 397 1.43 -13.64 1.53
N PHE A 398 1.71 -12.39 1.93
CA PHE A 398 1.12 -11.84 3.14
C PHE A 398 -0.39 -11.74 3.03
N ALA A 399 -0.92 -11.26 1.91
CA ALA A 399 -2.36 -11.19 1.67
C ALA A 399 -3.03 -12.59 1.67
N MET A 400 -2.35 -13.62 1.16
CA MET A 400 -2.83 -15.01 1.21
C MET A 400 -2.70 -15.61 2.61
N GLN A 401 -1.64 -15.31 3.36
CA GLN A 401 -1.47 -15.78 4.73
C GLN A 401 -2.50 -15.16 5.68
N ASP A 402 -2.82 -13.88 5.50
CA ASP A 402 -3.94 -13.25 6.23
C ASP A 402 -5.29 -13.88 5.87
N SER A 403 -5.44 -14.43 4.67
CA SER A 403 -6.62 -15.21 4.27
C SER A 403 -6.56 -16.68 4.73
N SER A 404 -5.39 -17.31 4.76
CA SER A 404 -5.24 -18.73 5.14
C SER A 404 -5.01 -18.95 6.64
N THR A 405 -4.55 -17.95 7.39
CA THR A 405 -4.56 -17.99 8.86
C THR A 405 -6.00 -17.91 9.42
N SER A 406 -6.97 -17.73 8.53
CA SER A 406 -8.39 -17.88 8.87
C SER A 406 -8.84 -19.36 8.88
N GLU A 407 -8.01 -20.32 8.46
CA GLU A 407 -8.42 -21.73 8.30
C GLU A 407 -8.10 -22.63 9.51
N ASP A 408 -7.17 -22.24 10.42
CA ASP A 408 -6.71 -23.17 11.47
C ASP A 408 -6.40 -22.50 12.83
N VAL A 409 -7.09 -21.44 13.23
CA VAL A 409 -6.90 -20.90 14.57
C VAL A 409 -8.17 -21.14 15.41
N PRO A 410 -8.08 -21.92 16.48
CA PRO A 410 -9.13 -21.95 17.48
C PRO A 410 -9.23 -20.54 18.11
N VAL A 411 -10.37 -19.86 17.90
CA VAL A 411 -11.02 -18.95 18.84
C VAL A 411 -10.23 -17.79 19.44
N ASP A 412 -9.33 -17.08 18.67
CA ASP A 412 -8.85 -15.78 19.19
C ASP A 412 -8.64 -14.70 18.11
N VAL A 413 -9.26 -14.86 16.94
CA VAL A 413 -9.36 -13.77 15.96
C VAL A 413 -10.43 -12.82 16.47
N LYS A 414 -10.03 -11.63 16.90
CA LYS A 414 -10.97 -10.55 17.28
C LYS A 414 -11.98 -10.36 16.16
N GLU A 415 -13.19 -10.86 16.39
CA GLU A 415 -14.29 -10.71 15.45
C GLU A 415 -14.68 -9.25 15.35
N ASN A 416 -14.62 -8.68 14.14
CA ASN A 416 -15.05 -7.33 13.84
C ASN A 416 -16.06 -7.37 12.70
N ILE A 417 -17.26 -6.89 12.94
CA ILE A 417 -18.34 -6.85 11.95
C ILE A 417 -18.48 -5.40 11.45
N LEU A 418 -18.36 -5.20 10.13
CA LEU A 418 -18.55 -3.90 9.49
C LEU A 418 -19.98 -3.71 9.05
N ILE A 419 -20.57 -2.56 9.37
CA ILE A 419 -21.91 -2.15 8.95
C ILE A 419 -21.80 -0.83 8.19
N PRO A 420 -21.94 -0.81 6.87
CA PRO A 420 -22.07 0.44 6.12
C PRO A 420 -23.44 1.09 6.43
N VAL A 421 -23.39 2.34 6.90
CA VAL A 421 -24.57 3.12 7.28
C VAL A 421 -24.81 4.24 6.27
N ALA A 422 -25.74 4.03 5.34
CA ALA A 422 -26.09 5.00 4.30
C ALA A 422 -27.58 5.36 4.31
N ASN A 423 -28.45 4.48 4.81
CA ASN A 423 -29.89 4.69 4.87
C ASN A 423 -30.39 4.63 6.32
N PRO A 424 -30.96 5.72 6.86
CA PRO A 424 -31.42 5.81 8.25
C PRO A 424 -32.49 4.76 8.63
N ASP A 425 -33.29 4.29 7.65
CA ASP A 425 -34.36 3.32 7.89
C ASP A 425 -33.84 1.89 8.11
N THR A 426 -32.65 1.58 7.62
CA THR A 426 -32.07 0.24 7.72
C THR A 426 -31.04 0.11 8.83
N ILE A 427 -30.55 1.21 9.39
CA ILE A 427 -29.48 1.21 10.42
C ILE A 427 -29.87 0.33 11.60
N GLU A 428 -31.07 0.51 12.13
CA GLU A 428 -31.53 -0.21 13.31
C GLU A 428 -31.56 -1.73 13.09
N TYR A 429 -32.08 -2.17 11.95
CA TYR A 429 -32.14 -3.60 11.62
C TYR A 429 -30.76 -4.21 11.41
N LEU A 430 -29.86 -3.50 10.74
CA LEU A 430 -28.50 -3.99 10.46
C LEU A 430 -27.65 -4.04 11.74
N VAL A 431 -27.75 -3.03 12.60
CA VAL A 431 -27.05 -3.00 13.89
C VAL A 431 -27.59 -4.12 14.80
N ASN A 432 -28.92 -4.30 14.89
CA ASN A 432 -29.51 -5.38 15.69
C ASN A 432 -29.13 -6.77 15.16
N LEU A 433 -29.05 -6.96 13.84
CA LEU A 433 -28.56 -8.21 13.27
C LEU A 433 -27.09 -8.46 13.67
N ALA A 434 -26.24 -7.46 13.53
CA ALA A 434 -24.84 -7.58 13.90
C ALA A 434 -24.66 -7.85 15.42
N LEU A 435 -25.47 -7.25 16.27
CA LEU A 435 -25.48 -7.52 17.71
C LEU A 435 -25.82 -8.97 18.04
N VAL A 436 -26.75 -9.58 17.29
CA VAL A 436 -27.19 -10.96 17.50
C VAL A 436 -26.20 -12.00 16.99
N ILE A 437 -25.49 -11.73 15.90
CA ILE A 437 -24.53 -12.68 15.30
C ILE A 437 -23.12 -12.58 15.88
N ARG A 438 -22.73 -11.45 16.48
CA ARG A 438 -21.41 -11.22 17.05
C ARG A 438 -21.08 -12.12 18.23
N ASP A 439 -19.82 -12.16 18.61
CA ASP A 439 -19.38 -12.78 19.85
C ASP A 439 -19.77 -11.91 21.07
N ASN A 440 -20.61 -12.44 21.94
CA ASN A 440 -21.11 -11.74 23.13
C ASN A 440 -20.10 -11.65 24.27
N SER A 441 -19.01 -12.38 24.22
CA SER A 441 -17.95 -12.31 25.24
C SER A 441 -17.23 -10.95 25.27
N ARG A 442 -17.38 -10.14 24.21
CA ARG A 442 -16.71 -8.85 24.02
C ARG A 442 -17.71 -7.70 23.99
N LYS A 443 -17.28 -6.54 24.50
CA LYS A 443 -18.05 -5.28 24.46
C LYS A 443 -17.73 -4.40 23.26
N ASP A 444 -16.86 -4.84 22.35
CA ASP A 444 -16.45 -4.21 21.11
C ASP A 444 -16.66 -5.16 19.92
N GLY A 445 -16.21 -4.81 18.74
CA GLY A 445 -16.24 -5.67 17.55
C GLY A 445 -17.27 -5.25 16.51
N ILE A 446 -17.88 -4.06 16.64
CA ILE A 446 -18.70 -3.46 15.58
C ILE A 446 -18.00 -2.22 15.04
N VAL A 447 -17.91 -2.13 13.71
CA VAL A 447 -17.42 -0.98 12.96
C VAL A 447 -18.57 -0.43 12.13
N ALA A 448 -19.05 0.76 12.44
CA ALA A 448 -20.01 1.47 11.59
C ALA A 448 -19.27 2.35 10.60
N LEU A 449 -19.57 2.21 9.31
CA LEU A 449 -18.90 2.93 8.24
C LEU A 449 -19.87 3.81 7.47
N ASN A 450 -19.56 5.09 7.35
CA ASN A 450 -20.17 5.96 6.35
C ASN A 450 -19.15 6.27 5.26
N VAL A 451 -19.48 5.96 4.00
CA VAL A 451 -18.64 6.27 2.84
C VAL A 451 -19.19 7.53 2.17
N ILE A 452 -18.38 8.57 2.13
CA ILE A 452 -18.68 9.83 1.44
C ILE A 452 -18.07 9.76 0.05
N ASN A 453 -18.88 9.97 -0.99
CA ASN A 453 -18.41 10.05 -2.37
C ASN A 453 -18.95 11.30 -3.05
N ASP A 454 -18.22 11.81 -4.05
CA ASP A 454 -18.60 13.03 -4.77
C ASP A 454 -19.79 12.83 -5.73
N SER A 455 -20.30 11.60 -5.88
CA SER A 455 -21.28 11.25 -6.93
C SER A 455 -22.75 11.38 -6.50
N GLY A 456 -23.04 11.81 -5.26
CA GLY A 456 -24.42 11.83 -4.75
C GLY A 456 -24.82 13.11 -4.02
N PRO A 457 -26.00 13.68 -4.33
CA PRO A 457 -26.49 14.92 -3.72
C PRO A 457 -26.86 14.81 -2.25
N TYR A 458 -26.78 13.63 -1.63
CA TYR A 458 -27.34 13.36 -0.30
C TYR A 458 -26.33 12.89 0.77
N ASN A 459 -25.02 12.85 0.50
CA ASN A 459 -24.05 12.38 1.46
C ASN A 459 -23.11 13.50 1.93
N THR A 460 -23.68 14.50 2.60
CA THR A 460 -22.87 15.49 3.30
C THR A 460 -22.23 14.83 4.53
N GLY A 461 -20.99 15.22 4.87
CA GLY A 461 -20.27 14.66 6.02
C GLY A 461 -21.08 14.74 7.32
N GLU A 462 -21.91 15.79 7.49
CA GLU A 462 -22.81 15.95 8.66
C GLU A 462 -23.91 14.89 8.73
N GLN A 463 -24.51 14.52 7.60
CA GLN A 463 -25.52 13.45 7.58
C GLN A 463 -24.90 12.10 7.88
N GLY A 464 -23.73 11.82 7.29
CA GLY A 464 -22.98 10.62 7.59
C GLY A 464 -22.65 10.48 9.07
N GLN A 465 -22.22 11.56 9.70
CA GLN A 465 -21.94 11.61 11.12
C GLN A 465 -23.19 11.29 11.98
N ARG A 466 -24.34 11.85 11.64
CA ARG A 466 -25.61 11.53 12.33
C ARG A 466 -25.99 10.05 12.20
N TYR A 467 -25.73 9.43 11.05
CA TYR A 467 -25.98 7.99 10.85
C TYR A 467 -25.06 7.11 11.69
N LEU A 468 -23.78 7.50 11.79
CA LEU A 468 -22.81 6.83 12.65
C LEU A 468 -23.19 6.95 14.13
N GLU A 469 -23.60 8.13 14.58
CA GLU A 469 -24.08 8.38 15.94
C GLU A 469 -25.35 7.56 16.26
N LYS A 470 -26.30 7.47 15.32
CA LYS A 470 -27.47 6.62 15.46
C LYS A 470 -27.10 5.15 15.63
N ALA A 471 -26.16 4.63 14.83
CA ALA A 471 -25.68 3.26 14.96
C ALA A 471 -24.98 3.02 16.31
N ALA A 472 -24.14 3.96 16.74
CA ALA A 472 -23.47 3.89 18.04
C ALA A 472 -24.48 3.94 19.21
N MET A 473 -25.51 4.78 19.14
CA MET A 473 -26.54 4.89 20.16
C MET A 473 -27.33 3.56 20.30
N ILE A 474 -27.70 2.93 19.18
CA ILE A 474 -28.43 1.64 19.20
C ILE A 474 -27.55 0.54 19.82
N ALA A 475 -26.28 0.46 19.44
CA ALA A 475 -25.37 -0.54 20.00
C ALA A 475 -25.03 -0.27 21.48
N SER A 476 -24.93 0.98 21.88
CA SER A 476 -24.70 1.39 23.29
C SER A 476 -25.84 0.96 24.20
N ALA A 477 -27.07 0.89 23.70
CA ALA A 477 -28.20 0.36 24.43
C ALA A 477 -28.04 -1.15 24.79
N ALA A 478 -27.19 -1.86 24.05
CA ALA A 478 -26.77 -3.23 24.30
C ALA A 478 -25.39 -3.36 24.99
N ASP A 479 -24.88 -2.28 25.59
CA ASP A 479 -23.55 -2.18 26.22
C ASP A 479 -22.39 -2.54 25.26
N VAL A 480 -22.53 -2.20 23.96
CA VAL A 480 -21.53 -2.48 22.91
C VAL A 480 -20.97 -1.19 22.36
N LYS A 481 -19.63 -1.11 22.34
CA LYS A 481 -18.91 0.03 21.77
C LYS A 481 -18.75 -0.14 20.26
N VAL A 482 -19.14 0.88 19.50
CA VAL A 482 -19.01 0.94 18.04
C VAL A 482 -17.83 1.82 17.65
N ASN A 483 -16.99 1.33 16.76
CA ASN A 483 -15.99 2.15 16.09
C ASN A 483 -16.68 2.90 14.92
N MET A 484 -16.83 4.20 15.06
CA MET A 484 -17.41 5.05 14.02
C MET A 484 -16.36 5.45 13.01
N VAL A 485 -16.57 5.15 11.74
CA VAL A 485 -15.65 5.43 10.64
C VAL A 485 -16.37 6.22 9.57
N SER A 486 -15.89 7.43 9.30
CA SER A 486 -16.28 8.21 8.13
C SER A 486 -15.14 8.19 7.12
N ARG A 487 -15.42 7.79 5.87
CA ARG A 487 -14.39 7.63 4.85
C ARG A 487 -14.80 8.27 3.54
N TYR A 488 -13.89 9.03 2.97
CA TYR A 488 -14.00 9.47 1.58
C TYR A 488 -13.40 8.40 0.66
N ASP A 489 -14.17 8.00 -0.36
CA ASP A 489 -13.67 7.07 -1.37
C ASP A 489 -14.38 7.30 -2.71
N LEU A 490 -13.76 6.82 -3.81
CA LEU A 490 -14.28 6.96 -5.18
C LEU A 490 -15.66 6.33 -5.34
N ASN A 491 -15.90 5.22 -4.66
CA ASN A 491 -17.19 4.54 -4.63
C ASN A 491 -17.38 3.78 -3.32
N ILE A 492 -18.63 3.43 -3.03
CA ILE A 492 -19.01 2.77 -1.76
C ILE A 492 -18.30 1.42 -1.58
N ALA A 493 -18.16 0.62 -2.66
CA ALA A 493 -17.52 -0.68 -2.58
C ALA A 493 -16.03 -0.56 -2.19
N SER A 494 -15.30 0.36 -2.82
CA SER A 494 -13.89 0.62 -2.48
C SER A 494 -13.74 1.08 -1.04
N GLY A 495 -14.58 1.99 -0.56
CA GLY A 495 -14.57 2.45 0.82
C GLY A 495 -14.80 1.32 1.82
N ILE A 496 -15.72 0.40 1.54
CA ILE A 496 -15.94 -0.79 2.36
C ILE A 496 -14.70 -1.71 2.34
N ILE A 497 -14.17 -2.02 1.15
CA ILE A 497 -13.00 -2.92 0.99
C ILE A 497 -11.77 -2.38 1.72
N HIS A 498 -11.50 -1.08 1.62
CA HIS A 498 -10.40 -0.44 2.32
C HIS A 498 -10.58 -0.51 3.84
N THR A 499 -11.80 -0.23 4.33
CA THR A 499 -12.11 -0.30 5.77
C THR A 499 -12.02 -1.73 6.30
N VAL A 500 -12.44 -2.74 5.51
CA VAL A 500 -12.30 -4.16 5.86
C VAL A 500 -10.83 -4.50 6.15
N LYS A 501 -9.92 -4.03 5.31
CA LYS A 501 -8.47 -4.26 5.47
C LYS A 501 -7.90 -3.49 6.66
N GLU A 502 -8.30 -2.25 6.83
CA GLU A 502 -7.75 -1.34 7.85
C GLU A 502 -8.14 -1.73 9.27
N TYR A 503 -9.40 -2.13 9.48
CA TYR A 503 -9.93 -2.45 10.81
C TYR A 503 -9.94 -3.95 11.13
N GLY A 504 -9.30 -4.79 10.31
CA GLY A 504 -9.27 -6.23 10.51
C GLY A 504 -10.67 -6.86 10.57
N VAL A 505 -11.58 -6.38 9.70
CA VAL A 505 -12.95 -6.83 9.65
C VAL A 505 -13.05 -8.28 9.21
N THR A 506 -13.84 -9.06 9.90
CA THR A 506 -14.06 -10.48 9.64
C THR A 506 -15.34 -10.76 8.86
N GLY A 507 -16.35 -9.90 9.01
CA GLY A 507 -17.63 -10.00 8.31
C GLY A 507 -18.22 -8.63 8.00
N VAL A 508 -18.92 -8.51 6.87
CA VAL A 508 -19.60 -7.28 6.43
C VAL A 508 -21.09 -7.53 6.36
N VAL A 509 -21.91 -6.69 7.03
CA VAL A 509 -23.37 -6.76 7.00
C VAL A 509 -23.90 -5.57 6.22
N ILE A 510 -24.49 -5.81 5.06
CA ILE A 510 -25.05 -4.76 4.19
C ILE A 510 -26.56 -4.92 4.00
N GLY A 511 -27.26 -3.81 3.85
CA GLY A 511 -28.67 -3.80 3.50
C GLY A 511 -28.92 -4.05 2.01
N LEU A 512 -29.91 -4.85 1.66
CA LEU A 512 -30.33 -5.04 0.28
C LEU A 512 -31.05 -3.77 -0.23
N HIS A 513 -30.61 -3.24 -1.37
CA HIS A 513 -31.19 -2.01 -1.94
C HIS A 513 -32.60 -2.26 -2.55
N GLN A 514 -33.55 -1.35 -2.32
CA GLN A 514 -34.94 -1.53 -2.77
C GLN A 514 -35.19 -1.26 -4.25
N LYS A 515 -34.24 -0.68 -4.99
CA LYS A 515 -34.35 -0.35 -6.41
C LYS A 515 -33.37 -1.15 -7.24
N ALA A 516 -33.62 -2.45 -7.42
CA ALA A 516 -33.02 -3.18 -8.52
C ALA A 516 -33.88 -2.95 -9.78
N GLY A 517 -33.31 -2.31 -10.80
CA GLY A 517 -33.93 -2.33 -12.14
C GLY A 517 -33.98 -3.77 -12.65
N ILE A 518 -34.91 -4.05 -13.57
CA ILE A 518 -35.15 -5.41 -14.12
C ILE A 518 -33.88 -6.02 -14.79
N LEU A 519 -32.85 -5.21 -15.06
CA LEU A 519 -31.58 -5.61 -15.70
C LEU A 519 -30.38 -5.71 -14.74
N ASP A 520 -30.52 -5.29 -13.48
CA ASP A 520 -29.45 -5.47 -12.50
C ASP A 520 -29.50 -6.87 -11.86
N SER A 521 -28.32 -7.47 -11.64
CA SER A 521 -28.24 -8.75 -10.94
C SER A 521 -28.96 -8.65 -9.60
N PHE A 522 -29.61 -9.72 -9.16
CA PHE A 522 -30.45 -9.79 -7.96
C PHE A 522 -29.80 -9.20 -6.70
N PHE A 523 -28.49 -9.13 -6.65
CA PHE A 523 -27.69 -8.60 -5.52
C PHE A 523 -27.13 -7.18 -5.75
N GLY A 524 -27.29 -6.59 -6.93
CA GLY A 524 -26.78 -5.26 -7.27
C GLY A 524 -25.25 -5.18 -7.50
N SER A 525 -24.82 -4.10 -8.16
CA SER A 525 -23.42 -3.85 -8.52
C SER A 525 -22.50 -3.74 -7.29
N LEU A 526 -22.98 -3.20 -6.18
CA LEU A 526 -22.25 -3.07 -4.92
C LEU A 526 -21.83 -4.44 -4.37
N THR A 527 -22.78 -5.37 -4.25
CA THR A 527 -22.50 -6.72 -3.73
C THR A 527 -21.55 -7.48 -4.64
N ALA A 528 -21.74 -7.39 -5.97
CA ALA A 528 -20.82 -8.01 -6.92
C ALA A 528 -19.39 -7.46 -6.81
N SER A 529 -19.24 -6.17 -6.57
CA SER A 529 -17.93 -5.53 -6.38
C SER A 529 -17.29 -5.94 -5.05
N LEU A 530 -18.08 -6.06 -3.97
CA LEU A 530 -17.59 -6.52 -2.68
C LEU A 530 -17.12 -7.98 -2.73
N LEU A 531 -17.89 -8.87 -3.33
CA LEU A 531 -17.53 -10.28 -3.48
C LEU A 531 -16.26 -10.50 -4.32
N LYS A 532 -15.96 -9.59 -5.26
CA LYS A 532 -14.71 -9.61 -6.03
C LYS A 532 -13.53 -8.99 -5.27
N GLY A 533 -13.79 -8.05 -4.38
CA GLY A 533 -12.77 -7.24 -3.72
C GLY A 533 -12.40 -7.67 -2.29
N THR A 534 -13.18 -8.56 -1.67
CA THR A 534 -12.91 -9.06 -0.32
C THR A 534 -13.09 -10.57 -0.22
N PHE A 535 -12.23 -11.23 0.57
CA PHE A 535 -12.34 -12.64 0.94
C PHE A 535 -13.02 -12.82 2.31
N ARG A 536 -13.73 -11.81 2.78
CA ARG A 536 -14.45 -11.86 4.04
C ARG A 536 -15.91 -12.25 3.81
N GLU A 537 -16.56 -12.75 4.85
CA GLU A 537 -17.99 -13.03 4.81
C GLU A 537 -18.77 -11.76 4.51
N VAL A 538 -19.69 -11.82 3.56
CA VAL A 538 -20.58 -10.71 3.22
C VAL A 538 -22.03 -11.18 3.43
N ILE A 539 -22.69 -10.58 4.40
CA ILE A 539 -24.10 -10.82 4.72
C ILE A 539 -24.93 -9.72 4.08
N VAL A 540 -25.74 -10.08 3.09
CA VAL A 540 -26.69 -9.17 2.46
C VAL A 540 -28.06 -9.39 3.11
N ALA A 541 -28.52 -8.41 3.89
CA ALA A 541 -29.71 -8.56 4.71
C ALA A 541 -30.87 -7.67 4.23
N ARG A 542 -32.07 -8.24 4.16
CA ARG A 542 -33.33 -7.52 4.05
C ARG A 542 -34.25 -8.00 5.18
N LEU A 543 -34.29 -7.26 6.24
CA LEU A 543 -35.14 -7.55 7.38
C LEU A 543 -36.43 -6.72 7.28
N MET A 544 -37.57 -7.39 7.31
CA MET A 544 -38.91 -6.77 7.26
C MET A 544 -39.53 -6.65 8.64
N MET A 545 -38.92 -7.27 9.66
CA MET A 545 -39.32 -7.23 11.04
C MET A 545 -38.10 -7.33 11.97
N PRO A 546 -38.22 -6.93 13.23
CA PRO A 546 -37.13 -7.07 14.18
C PRO A 546 -36.71 -8.54 14.37
N VAL A 547 -35.39 -8.78 14.48
CA VAL A 547 -34.78 -10.13 14.54
C VAL A 547 -35.33 -10.94 15.72
N ASN A 548 -35.63 -10.28 16.82
CA ASN A 548 -36.20 -10.90 18.04
C ASN A 548 -37.65 -11.35 17.91
N THR A 549 -38.35 -11.01 16.84
CA THR A 549 -39.74 -11.42 16.56
C THR A 549 -39.83 -12.62 15.62
N LEU A 550 -38.73 -13.10 15.12
CA LEU A 550 -38.65 -14.27 14.24
C LEU A 550 -39.03 -15.55 14.98
N LYS A 551 -39.75 -16.44 14.32
CA LYS A 551 -40.12 -17.77 14.86
C LYS A 551 -39.29 -18.93 14.33
N GLY A 552 -38.50 -18.71 13.30
CA GLY A 552 -37.62 -19.72 12.74
C GLY A 552 -36.73 -19.17 11.63
N ILE A 553 -35.69 -19.91 11.31
CA ILE A 553 -34.71 -19.58 10.29
C ILE A 553 -34.62 -20.77 9.34
N VAL A 554 -34.87 -20.53 8.07
CA VAL A 554 -34.73 -21.51 6.99
C VAL A 554 -33.45 -21.20 6.20
N VAL A 555 -32.53 -22.16 6.17
CA VAL A 555 -31.21 -21.99 5.57
C VAL A 555 -31.10 -22.91 4.36
N VAL A 556 -30.88 -22.32 3.18
CA VAL A 556 -30.62 -23.07 1.95
C VAL A 556 -29.12 -23.05 1.69
N VAL A 557 -28.51 -24.23 1.66
CA VAL A 557 -27.06 -24.39 1.56
C VAL A 557 -26.72 -25.14 0.27
N PRO A 558 -25.90 -24.58 -0.63
CA PRO A 558 -25.53 -25.26 -1.87
C PRO A 558 -24.63 -26.47 -1.59
N PRO A 559 -24.60 -27.46 -2.52
CA PRO A 559 -23.68 -28.59 -2.42
C PRO A 559 -22.21 -28.13 -2.32
N LYS A 560 -21.45 -28.84 -1.48
CA LYS A 560 -20.01 -28.58 -1.27
C LYS A 560 -19.68 -27.27 -0.55
N ALA A 561 -20.63 -26.62 0.10
CA ALA A 561 -20.41 -25.41 0.89
C ALA A 561 -19.43 -25.61 2.07
N GLU A 562 -19.24 -26.86 2.53
CA GLU A 562 -18.29 -27.23 3.57
C GLU A 562 -16.81 -27.00 3.16
N TYR A 563 -16.51 -26.94 1.86
CA TYR A 563 -15.16 -26.65 1.37
C TYR A 563 -14.86 -25.16 1.27
N GLU A 564 -15.82 -24.29 1.51
CA GLU A 564 -15.63 -22.85 1.52
C GLU A 564 -15.00 -22.36 2.82
N THR A 565 -14.07 -21.43 2.71
CA THR A 565 -13.31 -20.89 3.85
C THR A 565 -14.18 -20.24 4.93
N GLY A 566 -15.39 -19.81 4.59
CA GLY A 566 -16.38 -19.20 5.49
C GLY A 566 -17.32 -20.19 6.20
N PHE A 567 -17.25 -21.49 5.91
CA PHE A 567 -18.22 -22.48 6.39
C PHE A 567 -18.46 -22.44 7.89
N ILE A 568 -17.43 -22.62 8.68
CA ILE A 568 -17.52 -22.63 10.16
C ILE A 568 -18.06 -21.29 10.69
N ARG A 569 -17.72 -20.17 10.06
CA ARG A 569 -18.10 -18.84 10.50
C ARG A 569 -19.59 -18.59 10.34
N TRP A 570 -20.16 -18.81 9.15
CA TRP A 570 -21.58 -18.59 8.96
C TRP A 570 -22.43 -19.59 9.77
N VAL A 571 -21.97 -20.85 9.94
CA VAL A 571 -22.62 -21.80 10.87
C VAL A 571 -22.63 -21.24 12.29
N THR A 572 -21.50 -20.69 12.76
CA THR A 572 -21.39 -20.07 14.09
C THR A 572 -22.35 -18.89 14.24
N HIS A 573 -22.46 -18.02 13.23
CA HIS A 573 -23.37 -16.87 13.25
C HIS A 573 -24.84 -17.32 13.34
N LEU A 574 -25.23 -18.35 12.59
CA LEU A 574 -26.58 -18.90 12.66
C LEU A 574 -26.88 -19.58 14.02
N CYS A 575 -25.93 -20.32 14.58
CA CYS A 575 -26.05 -20.91 15.91
C CYS A 575 -26.21 -19.84 16.98
N ARG A 576 -25.41 -18.76 16.93
CA ARG A 576 -25.56 -17.63 17.88
C ARG A 576 -26.91 -16.95 17.73
N MET A 577 -27.36 -16.71 16.49
CA MET A 577 -28.66 -16.13 16.22
C MET A 577 -29.78 -17.00 16.76
N SER A 578 -29.73 -18.32 16.54
CA SER A 578 -30.70 -19.27 17.10
C SER A 578 -30.67 -19.27 18.63
N SER A 579 -29.52 -19.32 19.25
CA SER A 579 -29.35 -19.32 20.71
C SER A 579 -29.92 -18.06 21.37
N GLN A 580 -29.75 -16.89 20.74
CA GLN A 580 -30.23 -15.61 21.29
C GLN A 580 -31.70 -15.35 21.05
N THR A 581 -32.24 -15.82 19.93
CA THR A 581 -33.67 -15.57 19.56
C THR A 581 -34.61 -16.73 19.91
N GLY A 582 -34.05 -17.89 20.24
CA GLY A 582 -34.82 -19.12 20.41
C GLY A 582 -35.40 -19.70 19.11
N CYS A 583 -34.94 -19.22 17.97
CA CYS A 583 -35.41 -19.66 16.66
C CYS A 583 -34.89 -21.05 16.30
N HIS A 584 -35.77 -21.91 15.78
CA HIS A 584 -35.41 -23.19 15.21
C HIS A 584 -34.72 -23.02 13.87
N LEU A 585 -33.53 -23.66 13.65
CA LEU A 585 -32.82 -23.70 12.39
C LEU A 585 -33.31 -24.87 11.53
N ARG A 586 -33.73 -24.58 10.30
CA ARG A 586 -34.09 -25.61 9.34
C ARG A 586 -33.14 -25.48 8.14
N PHE A 587 -32.24 -26.45 8.01
CA PHE A 587 -31.29 -26.50 6.91
C PHE A 587 -31.84 -27.32 5.75
N ARG A 588 -31.68 -26.85 4.54
CA ARG A 588 -31.88 -27.60 3.30
C ARG A 588 -30.54 -27.72 2.59
N ALA A 589 -30.00 -28.93 2.50
CA ALA A 589 -28.69 -29.21 1.96
C ALA A 589 -28.68 -30.61 1.31
N ASP A 590 -27.63 -30.92 0.53
CA ASP A 590 -27.38 -32.30 0.10
C ASP A 590 -26.88 -33.16 1.26
N SER A 591 -26.87 -34.48 1.08
CA SER A 591 -26.57 -35.44 2.16
C SER A 591 -25.16 -35.25 2.75
N ALA A 592 -24.16 -34.97 1.92
CA ALA A 592 -22.77 -34.79 2.36
C ALA A 592 -22.60 -33.48 3.14
N THR A 593 -23.10 -32.37 2.62
CA THR A 593 -23.06 -31.05 3.27
C THR A 593 -23.88 -31.03 4.55
N ALA A 594 -25.04 -31.73 4.58
CA ALA A 594 -25.86 -31.84 5.78
C ALA A 594 -25.10 -32.51 6.94
N GLN A 595 -24.39 -33.61 6.68
CA GLN A 595 -23.57 -34.29 7.69
C GLN A 595 -22.45 -33.41 8.26
N ASN A 596 -21.80 -32.60 7.39
CA ASN A 596 -20.78 -31.66 7.81
C ASN A 596 -21.36 -30.50 8.65
N ILE A 597 -22.57 -29.99 8.32
CA ILE A 597 -23.28 -28.99 9.11
C ILE A 597 -23.64 -29.57 10.50
N GLU A 598 -24.17 -30.80 10.59
CA GLU A 598 -24.47 -31.45 11.86
C GLU A 598 -23.25 -31.60 12.77
N THR A 599 -22.11 -32.02 12.16
CA THR A 599 -20.83 -32.13 12.87
C THR A 599 -20.38 -30.76 13.40
N ALA A 600 -20.47 -29.71 12.57
CA ALA A 600 -20.12 -28.34 12.95
C ALA A 600 -21.01 -27.80 14.08
N ILE A 601 -22.35 -27.95 14.00
CA ILE A 601 -23.28 -27.50 15.01
C ILE A 601 -23.01 -28.23 16.33
N SER A 602 -22.81 -29.55 16.30
CA SER A 602 -22.52 -30.35 17.49
C SER A 602 -21.23 -29.89 18.20
N GLY A 603 -20.23 -29.45 17.45
CA GLY A 603 -18.99 -28.92 18.00
C GLY A 603 -19.09 -27.46 18.52
N ILE A 604 -19.91 -26.62 17.88
CA ILE A 604 -20.00 -25.18 18.18
C ILE A 604 -21.08 -24.90 19.26
N ALA A 605 -22.26 -25.48 19.12
CA ALA A 605 -23.43 -25.18 19.97
C ALA A 605 -24.36 -26.38 20.08
N PRO A 606 -24.03 -27.40 20.91
CA PRO A 606 -24.77 -28.64 21.00
C PRO A 606 -26.23 -28.50 21.54
N GLY A 607 -26.59 -27.33 22.04
CA GLY A 607 -27.94 -27.03 22.54
C GLY A 607 -28.89 -26.34 21.56
N VAL A 608 -28.44 -26.04 20.35
CA VAL A 608 -29.26 -25.38 19.33
C VAL A 608 -30.24 -26.37 18.70
N ALA A 609 -31.50 -25.96 18.63
CA ALA A 609 -32.55 -26.76 17.99
C ALA A 609 -32.47 -26.60 16.46
N TYR A 610 -32.25 -27.71 15.76
CA TYR A 610 -32.19 -27.71 14.29
C TYR A 610 -32.89 -28.92 13.67
N SER A 611 -33.19 -28.84 12.40
CA SER A 611 -33.68 -29.92 11.56
C SER A 611 -33.03 -29.87 10.19
N MET A 612 -32.77 -31.05 9.60
CA MET A 612 -32.21 -31.20 8.27
C MET A 612 -33.30 -31.64 7.29
N ASP A 613 -33.37 -30.93 6.16
CA ASP A 613 -34.18 -31.25 5.00
C ASP A 613 -33.23 -31.63 3.87
N VAL A 614 -32.95 -32.92 3.75
CA VAL A 614 -31.96 -33.42 2.79
C VAL A 614 -32.59 -33.50 1.40
N ALA A 615 -32.01 -32.81 0.43
CA ALA A 615 -32.45 -32.76 -0.96
C ALA A 615 -31.27 -32.96 -1.92
N ASP A 616 -31.23 -34.11 -2.56
CA ASP A 616 -30.17 -34.43 -3.53
C ASP A 616 -30.64 -34.20 -4.97
N GLY A 617 -29.73 -33.72 -5.85
CA GLY A 617 -29.94 -33.63 -7.30
C GLY A 617 -30.77 -32.41 -7.77
N VAL A 618 -31.59 -32.59 -8.81
CA VAL A 618 -32.32 -31.53 -9.53
C VAL A 618 -33.27 -30.74 -8.63
N GLN A 619 -33.74 -31.31 -7.51
CA GLN A 619 -34.60 -30.62 -6.54
C GLN A 619 -33.92 -29.47 -5.80
N PHE A 620 -32.57 -29.39 -5.87
CA PHE A 620 -31.80 -28.29 -5.29
C PHE A 620 -31.84 -27.02 -6.15
N ALA A 621 -32.05 -27.15 -7.47
CA ALA A 621 -32.02 -26.04 -8.44
C ALA A 621 -33.22 -25.09 -8.36
N GLU A 622 -34.28 -25.45 -7.60
CA GLU A 622 -35.45 -24.60 -7.42
C GLU A 622 -35.52 -24.01 -6.00
N PRO A 623 -34.86 -22.84 -5.74
CA PRO A 623 -34.96 -22.15 -4.45
C PRO A 623 -36.40 -21.69 -4.13
N MET A 624 -37.29 -21.61 -5.10
CA MET A 624 -38.68 -21.22 -4.95
C MET A 624 -39.59 -22.29 -4.32
N SER A 625 -39.12 -23.53 -4.18
CA SER A 625 -39.92 -24.62 -3.57
C SER A 625 -39.84 -24.66 -2.01
N VAL A 626 -39.08 -23.75 -1.40
CA VAL A 626 -38.95 -23.67 0.06
C VAL A 626 -40.17 -22.89 0.60
N ASN A 627 -41.06 -23.58 1.30
CA ASN A 627 -42.22 -22.94 1.95
C ASN A 627 -41.71 -22.15 3.18
N VAL A 628 -41.50 -20.85 3.02
CA VAL A 628 -41.10 -19.93 4.09
C VAL A 628 -42.33 -19.16 4.56
N LYS A 629 -42.66 -19.26 5.85
CA LYS A 629 -43.76 -18.50 6.46
C LYS A 629 -43.36 -17.05 6.69
N SER A 630 -44.33 -16.14 6.78
CA SER A 630 -44.10 -14.70 6.96
C SER A 630 -43.28 -14.33 8.22
N GLU A 631 -43.27 -15.19 9.22
CA GLU A 631 -42.54 -14.99 10.49
C GLU A 631 -41.17 -15.74 10.51
N GLN A 632 -40.71 -16.24 9.38
CA GLN A 632 -39.44 -16.95 9.23
C GLN A 632 -38.44 -16.14 8.39
N LEU A 633 -37.15 -16.21 8.75
CA LEU A 633 -36.07 -15.67 7.98
C LEU A 633 -35.56 -16.70 6.98
N LEU A 634 -35.47 -16.34 5.71
CA LEU A 634 -34.79 -17.14 4.71
C LEU A 634 -33.32 -16.70 4.60
N VAL A 635 -32.42 -17.64 4.76
CA VAL A 635 -31.00 -17.47 4.56
C VAL A 635 -30.57 -18.32 3.38
N VAL A 636 -29.92 -17.72 2.39
CA VAL A 636 -29.36 -18.42 1.25
C VAL A 636 -27.84 -18.29 1.32
N VAL A 637 -27.18 -19.40 1.49
CA VAL A 637 -25.71 -19.47 1.46
C VAL A 637 -25.26 -19.49 0.01
N LYS A 638 -24.28 -18.67 -0.34
CA LYS A 638 -23.63 -18.67 -1.64
C LYS A 638 -22.22 -19.18 -1.44
N ALA A 639 -21.94 -20.33 -2.04
CA ALA A 639 -20.61 -20.91 -2.19
C ALA A 639 -19.95 -20.44 -3.49
#